data_c2ab38bf5419a7a80c475ace7e7e22fb
#
_entry.id   c2ab38bf5419a7a80c475ace7e7e22fb
#
_cell.length_a   1.000
_cell.length_b   1.000
_cell.length_c   1.000
_cell.angle_alpha   90.00
_cell.angle_beta   90.00
_cell.angle_gamma   90.00
#
_symmetry.space_group_name_H-M   'P 1'
#
loop_
_entity.id
_entity.type
_entity.pdbx_description
1 polymer ?
#
loop_
_entity_poly.entity_id
_entity_poly.type
_entity_poly.pdbx_seq_one_letter_code
_entity_poly.pdbx_strand_id
1 'polypeptide(L)'
;LREQILRREELMCAQTIFTGAIPIIGDGVNEVIDFSFTNKETISAAKNKWTVDTSDPIADIKRWHETVQKKGFVNCDICVMGSDVANAFVNHPKVQKMLDVKNFNLAVIQPKQLPNGVTYIGTIHELGLDIYKYNEWYLDDWTNPDAPEDKPLVPADSLALLSTNADYSMYYGAITLIKEPDGNFVTVEGKYVPDTWTKRKPARRFLNLSSAPLCVPHDVDSWFVATPI
;
A
#
# COMPACT_ATOMS: atom_id res chain seq x y z
N LEU A 1 16.67 3.75 12.97
CA LEU A 1 15.48 3.46 13.78
C LEU A 1 14.22 4.11 13.20
N ARG A 2 14.19 5.45 13.00
CA ARG A 2 13.00 6.13 12.46
C ARG A 2 12.59 5.61 11.09
N GLU A 3 13.53 5.42 10.18
CA GLU A 3 13.27 4.88 8.82
C GLU A 3 12.68 3.47 8.86
N GLN A 4 13.11 2.64 9.81
CA GLN A 4 12.53 1.30 9.99
C GLN A 4 11.06 1.37 10.42
N ILE A 5 10.72 2.30 11.34
CA ILE A 5 9.33 2.52 11.75
C ILE A 5 8.49 3.03 10.56
N LEU A 6 9.01 4.00 9.79
CA LEU A 6 8.30 4.52 8.60
C LEU A 6 8.03 3.42 7.57
N ARG A 7 9.01 2.56 7.29
CA ARG A 7 8.81 1.41 6.40
C ARG A 7 7.75 0.43 6.92
N ARG A 8 7.69 0.22 8.24
CA ARG A 8 6.65 -0.61 8.84
C ARG A 8 5.28 0.05 8.74
N GLU A 9 5.17 1.36 8.95
CA GLU A 9 3.94 2.14 8.74
C GLU A 9 3.47 2.01 7.27
N GLU A 10 4.38 2.16 6.30
CA GLU A 10 4.10 2.04 4.88
C GLU A 10 3.61 0.63 4.49
N LEU A 11 4.27 -0.42 5.00
CA LEU A 11 3.82 -1.79 4.81
C LEU A 11 2.41 -2.02 5.37
N MET A 12 2.12 -1.49 6.55
CA MET A 12 0.80 -1.58 7.18
C MET A 12 -0.28 -0.89 6.35
N CYS A 13 0.03 0.30 5.80
CA CYS A 13 -0.87 1.01 4.88
C CYS A 13 -1.10 0.20 3.59
N ALA A 14 -0.04 -0.37 3.01
CA ALA A 14 -0.17 -1.22 1.83
C ALA A 14 -1.03 -2.46 2.12
N GLN A 15 -0.82 -3.14 3.24
CA GLN A 15 -1.65 -4.27 3.66
C GLN A 15 -3.11 -3.86 3.83
N THR A 16 -3.38 -2.74 4.51
CA THR A 16 -4.75 -2.22 4.66
C THR A 16 -5.42 -1.99 3.31
N ILE A 17 -4.73 -1.36 2.37
CA ILE A 17 -5.28 -1.03 1.05
C ILE A 17 -5.50 -2.31 0.23
N PHE A 18 -4.48 -3.16 0.06
CA PHE A 18 -4.54 -4.29 -0.87
C PHE A 18 -5.28 -5.50 -0.33
N THR A 19 -5.25 -5.74 0.97
CA THR A 19 -5.94 -6.90 1.56
C THR A 19 -7.21 -6.54 2.31
N GLY A 20 -7.33 -5.30 2.79
CA GLY A 20 -8.39 -4.87 3.70
C GLY A 20 -8.18 -5.38 5.13
N ALA A 21 -6.99 -5.88 5.45
CA ALA A 21 -6.68 -6.46 6.75
C ALA A 21 -5.23 -6.20 7.16
N ILE A 22 -4.98 -6.13 8.45
CA ILE A 22 -3.63 -5.96 9.03
C ILE A 22 -3.32 -7.16 9.92
N PRO A 23 -2.33 -7.99 9.57
CA PRO A 23 -1.85 -9.03 10.46
C PRO A 23 -0.98 -8.44 11.58
N ILE A 24 -1.30 -8.74 12.82
CA ILE A 24 -0.52 -8.39 14.01
C ILE A 24 0.16 -9.66 14.50
N ILE A 25 1.44 -9.81 14.16
CA ILE A 25 2.24 -11.00 14.49
C ILE A 25 3.45 -10.54 15.31
N GLY A 26 3.63 -11.12 16.49
CA GLY A 26 4.80 -10.87 17.36
C GLY A 26 4.52 -11.21 18.82
N ASP A 27 5.54 -11.55 19.58
CA ASP A 27 5.54 -11.80 21.03
C ASP A 27 4.37 -12.68 21.53
N GLY A 28 4.00 -13.71 20.74
CA GLY A 28 2.92 -14.63 21.08
C GLY A 28 1.51 -14.15 20.67
N VAL A 29 1.41 -12.99 20.03
CA VAL A 29 0.18 -12.49 19.43
C VAL A 29 0.14 -12.89 17.96
N ASN A 30 -0.99 -13.42 17.51
CA ASN A 30 -1.26 -13.72 16.10
C ASN A 30 -2.73 -13.40 15.84
N GLU A 31 -3.01 -12.15 15.58
CA GLU A 31 -4.35 -11.63 15.34
C GLU A 31 -4.39 -10.90 14.01
N VAL A 32 -5.59 -10.81 13.40
CA VAL A 32 -5.83 -10.09 12.17
C VAL A 32 -6.93 -9.07 12.42
N ILE A 33 -6.64 -7.80 12.16
CA ILE A 33 -7.66 -6.75 12.11
C ILE A 33 -8.22 -6.73 10.69
N ASP A 34 -9.47 -7.14 10.52
CA ASP A 34 -10.16 -7.16 9.25
C ASP A 34 -11.16 -5.99 9.18
N PHE A 35 -11.01 -5.14 8.16
CA PHE A 35 -11.89 -4.00 7.89
C PHE A 35 -13.11 -4.36 7.04
N SER A 36 -13.32 -5.65 6.72
CA SER A 36 -14.45 -6.14 5.92
C SER A 36 -14.51 -5.52 4.51
N PHE A 37 -13.33 -5.27 3.91
CA PHE A 37 -13.20 -4.68 2.58
C PHE A 37 -13.74 -5.60 1.49
N THR A 38 -14.70 -5.12 0.69
CA THR A 38 -15.40 -5.92 -0.33
C THR A 38 -15.15 -5.46 -1.77
N ASN A 39 -14.65 -4.24 -1.98
CA ASN A 39 -14.46 -3.66 -3.32
C ASN A 39 -13.21 -4.23 -4.00
N LYS A 40 -13.19 -5.55 -4.21
CA LYS A 40 -12.08 -6.26 -4.85
C LYS A 40 -12.55 -7.16 -5.96
N GLU A 41 -11.75 -7.28 -7.02
CA GLU A 41 -12.01 -8.17 -8.15
C GLU A 41 -10.72 -8.83 -8.63
N THR A 42 -10.80 -10.14 -8.86
CA THR A 42 -9.74 -10.91 -9.53
C THR A 42 -10.25 -11.36 -10.88
N ILE A 43 -9.56 -10.99 -11.96
CA ILE A 43 -9.92 -11.42 -13.31
C ILE A 43 -9.45 -12.87 -13.50
N SER A 44 -10.35 -13.82 -13.29
CA SER A 44 -10.07 -15.27 -13.40
C SER A 44 -10.12 -15.79 -14.83
N ALA A 45 -10.96 -15.18 -15.69
CA ALA A 45 -11.11 -15.61 -17.09
C ALA A 45 -9.86 -15.25 -17.90
N ALA A 46 -9.13 -16.26 -18.37
CA ALA A 46 -7.85 -16.08 -19.08
C ALA A 46 -7.93 -15.08 -20.25
N LYS A 47 -9.02 -15.08 -21.02
CA LYS A 47 -9.23 -14.16 -22.15
C LYS A 47 -9.41 -12.69 -21.78
N ASN A 48 -9.72 -12.40 -20.52
CA ASN A 48 -9.95 -11.04 -20.00
C ASN A 48 -8.72 -10.49 -19.26
N LYS A 49 -7.72 -11.31 -19.00
CA LYS A 49 -6.49 -10.87 -18.35
C LYS A 49 -5.75 -9.85 -19.19
N TRP A 50 -5.15 -8.85 -18.57
CA TRP A 50 -4.43 -7.78 -19.28
C TRP A 50 -3.17 -8.25 -20.01
N THR A 51 -2.74 -9.46 -19.78
CA THR A 51 -1.69 -10.12 -20.56
C THR A 51 -2.14 -10.57 -21.96
N VAL A 52 -3.44 -10.46 -22.27
CA VAL A 52 -4.04 -10.88 -23.54
C VAL A 52 -4.53 -9.67 -24.33
N ASP A 53 -4.11 -9.52 -25.57
CA ASP A 53 -4.41 -8.38 -26.45
C ASP A 53 -5.90 -8.09 -26.67
N THR A 54 -6.78 -9.08 -26.47
CA THR A 54 -8.23 -8.94 -26.62
C THR A 54 -8.90 -8.30 -25.42
N SER A 55 -8.26 -8.26 -24.26
CA SER A 55 -8.76 -7.63 -23.05
C SER A 55 -8.93 -6.11 -23.21
N ASP A 56 -9.52 -5.44 -22.23
CA ASP A 56 -9.69 -4.00 -22.26
C ASP A 56 -9.39 -3.35 -20.92
N PRO A 57 -8.11 -3.05 -20.65
CA PRO A 57 -7.68 -2.43 -19.39
C PRO A 57 -8.39 -1.13 -19.06
N ILE A 58 -8.68 -0.31 -20.10
CA ILE A 58 -9.32 0.99 -19.89
C ILE A 58 -10.79 0.83 -19.49
N ALA A 59 -11.51 -0.10 -20.13
CA ALA A 59 -12.90 -0.38 -19.78
C ALA A 59 -13.00 -0.94 -18.36
N ASP A 60 -12.05 -1.79 -17.94
CA ASP A 60 -12.01 -2.33 -16.59
C ASP A 60 -11.77 -1.21 -15.55
N ILE A 61 -10.78 -0.34 -15.77
CA ILE A 61 -10.51 0.80 -14.89
C ILE A 61 -11.74 1.71 -14.76
N LYS A 62 -12.43 2.02 -15.88
CA LYS A 62 -13.67 2.81 -15.86
C LYS A 62 -14.74 2.15 -14.99
N ARG A 63 -14.95 0.86 -15.15
CA ARG A 63 -15.94 0.08 -14.40
C ARG A 63 -15.63 0.08 -12.90
N TRP A 64 -14.37 -0.09 -12.52
CA TRP A 64 -13.95 -0.05 -11.11
C TRP A 64 -14.07 1.35 -10.52
N HIS A 65 -13.67 2.38 -11.28
CA HIS A 65 -13.83 3.78 -10.89
C HIS A 65 -15.31 4.13 -10.65
N GLU A 66 -16.22 3.72 -11.56
CA GLU A 66 -17.67 3.88 -11.36
C GLU A 66 -18.19 3.13 -10.13
N THR A 67 -17.61 1.99 -9.80
CA THR A 67 -18.00 1.22 -8.61
C THR A 67 -17.70 2.00 -7.33
N VAL A 68 -16.51 2.63 -7.25
CA VAL A 68 -16.15 3.49 -6.12
C VAL A 68 -17.06 4.72 -6.05
N GLN A 69 -17.34 5.36 -7.19
CA GLN A 69 -18.27 6.49 -7.24
C GLN A 69 -19.66 6.14 -6.72
N LYS A 70 -20.17 4.95 -7.05
CA LYS A 70 -21.51 4.50 -6.66
C LYS A 70 -21.60 4.09 -5.19
N LYS A 71 -20.55 3.49 -4.65
CA LYS A 71 -20.55 2.95 -3.28
C LYS A 71 -19.93 3.91 -2.27
N GLY A 72 -18.75 4.48 -2.60
CA GLY A 72 -17.99 5.33 -1.71
C GLY A 72 -18.26 6.82 -1.89
N PHE A 73 -19.05 7.21 -2.92
CA PHE A 73 -19.38 8.61 -3.21
C PHE A 73 -18.16 9.53 -3.40
N VAL A 74 -17.01 8.95 -3.76
CA VAL A 74 -15.76 9.65 -4.04
C VAL A 74 -15.24 9.31 -5.44
N ASN A 75 -14.43 10.21 -6.01
CA ASN A 75 -13.74 9.97 -7.27
C ASN A 75 -12.33 9.45 -6.98
N CYS A 76 -11.92 8.39 -7.67
CA CYS A 76 -10.53 7.98 -7.65
C CYS A 76 -9.70 8.92 -8.52
N ASP A 77 -8.58 9.40 -8.00
CA ASP A 77 -7.62 10.26 -8.68
C ASP A 77 -6.22 9.65 -8.76
N ILE A 78 -5.97 8.59 -8.01
CA ILE A 78 -4.69 7.87 -7.98
C ILE A 78 -4.92 6.39 -8.30
N CYS A 79 -4.10 5.84 -9.20
CA CYS A 79 -3.99 4.41 -9.46
C CYS A 79 -2.57 3.94 -9.14
N VAL A 80 -2.43 3.06 -8.15
CA VAL A 80 -1.17 2.43 -7.80
C VAL A 80 -1.14 1.03 -8.36
N MET A 81 -0.15 0.72 -9.19
CA MET A 81 0.02 -0.57 -9.85
C MET A 81 1.30 -1.27 -9.38
N GLY A 82 1.21 -2.58 -9.15
CA GLY A 82 2.37 -3.44 -9.01
C GLY A 82 3.18 -3.52 -10.30
N SER A 83 4.39 -4.08 -10.22
CA SER A 83 5.35 -4.08 -11.33
C SER A 83 4.83 -4.75 -12.59
N ASP A 84 4.16 -5.90 -12.44
CA ASP A 84 3.74 -6.73 -13.57
C ASP A 84 2.48 -6.17 -14.23
N VAL A 85 1.53 -5.70 -13.41
CA VAL A 85 0.34 -5.00 -13.92
C VAL A 85 0.71 -3.73 -14.66
N ALA A 86 1.63 -2.93 -14.13
CA ALA A 86 2.09 -1.72 -14.79
C ALA A 86 2.75 -2.01 -16.16
N ASN A 87 3.57 -3.06 -16.23
CA ASN A 87 4.20 -3.48 -17.47
C ASN A 87 3.15 -4.01 -18.48
N ALA A 88 2.18 -4.82 -18.03
CA ALA A 88 1.10 -5.32 -18.87
C ALA A 88 0.25 -4.16 -19.40
N PHE A 89 -0.09 -3.19 -18.56
CA PHE A 89 -0.87 -2.00 -18.93
C PHE A 89 -0.18 -1.16 -20.01
N VAL A 90 1.08 -0.78 -19.80
CA VAL A 90 1.84 0.08 -20.73
C VAL A 90 2.05 -0.60 -22.10
N ASN A 91 2.27 -1.92 -22.10
CA ASN A 91 2.50 -2.68 -23.33
C ASN A 91 1.21 -3.12 -24.02
N HIS A 92 0.05 -2.90 -23.44
CA HIS A 92 -1.22 -3.37 -23.99
C HIS A 92 -1.61 -2.61 -25.27
N PRO A 93 -1.96 -3.30 -26.39
CA PRO A 93 -2.21 -2.67 -27.68
C PRO A 93 -3.32 -1.61 -27.67
N LYS A 94 -4.37 -1.81 -26.85
CA LYS A 94 -5.47 -0.84 -26.73
C LYS A 94 -5.03 0.42 -25.99
N VAL A 95 -4.18 0.30 -24.99
CA VAL A 95 -3.62 1.45 -24.28
C VAL A 95 -2.71 2.23 -25.19
N GLN A 96 -1.83 1.56 -25.96
CA GLN A 96 -0.95 2.20 -26.93
C GLN A 96 -1.73 2.92 -28.04
N LYS A 97 -2.81 2.33 -28.56
CA LYS A 97 -3.70 3.00 -29.53
C LYS A 97 -4.34 4.27 -29.00
N MET A 98 -4.68 4.29 -27.71
CA MET A 98 -5.25 5.47 -27.05
C MET A 98 -4.26 6.65 -27.00
N LEU A 99 -2.97 6.34 -26.89
CA LEU A 99 -1.88 7.31 -26.90
C LEU A 99 -1.59 7.87 -28.31
N ASP A 100 -1.80 7.04 -29.34
CA ASP A 100 -1.52 7.39 -30.74
C ASP A 100 -2.60 8.28 -31.40
N VAL A 101 -3.72 8.51 -30.73
CA VAL A 101 -4.79 9.36 -31.29
C VAL A 101 -4.37 10.84 -31.22
N LYS A 102 -3.82 11.33 -32.31
CA LYS A 102 -3.15 12.65 -32.46
C LYS A 102 -4.01 13.89 -32.15
N ASN A 103 -5.30 13.78 -31.91
CA ASN A 103 -6.20 14.93 -31.74
C ASN A 103 -6.97 14.96 -30.41
N PHE A 104 -6.83 13.96 -29.55
CA PHE A 104 -7.44 13.94 -28.22
C PHE A 104 -6.41 13.41 -27.23
N ASN A 105 -5.93 14.24 -26.32
CA ASN A 105 -5.09 13.85 -25.21
C ASN A 105 -5.94 13.07 -24.16
N LEU A 106 -6.41 11.87 -24.52
CA LEU A 106 -7.19 11.03 -23.61
C LEU A 106 -6.31 10.43 -22.49
N ALA A 107 -5.04 10.21 -22.80
CA ALA A 107 -4.04 9.81 -21.83
C ALA A 107 -2.66 10.31 -22.23
N VAL A 108 -1.80 10.56 -21.25
CA VAL A 108 -0.40 10.94 -21.47
C VAL A 108 0.47 9.98 -20.66
N ILE A 109 1.43 9.31 -21.33
CA ILE A 109 2.48 8.54 -20.66
C ILE A 109 3.75 9.38 -20.65
N GLN A 110 4.16 9.82 -19.47
CA GLN A 110 5.40 10.56 -19.23
C GLN A 110 6.10 9.96 -18.01
N PRO A 111 6.83 8.83 -18.17
CA PRO A 111 7.47 8.17 -17.04
C PRO A 111 8.43 9.12 -16.32
N LYS A 112 8.24 9.30 -15.03
CA LYS A 112 9.10 10.07 -14.15
C LYS A 112 9.39 9.25 -12.91
N GLN A 113 10.66 8.93 -12.69
CA GLN A 113 11.07 8.28 -11.46
C GLN A 113 10.96 9.25 -10.29
N LEU A 114 10.27 8.80 -9.25
CA LEU A 114 10.11 9.48 -7.98
C LEU A 114 11.01 8.79 -6.92
N PRO A 115 11.23 9.39 -5.75
CA PRO A 115 11.91 8.72 -4.66
C PRO A 115 11.22 7.40 -4.27
N ASN A 116 11.97 6.49 -3.62
CA ASN A 116 11.44 5.27 -2.99
C ASN A 116 10.77 4.28 -3.96
N GLY A 117 11.38 3.99 -5.11
CA GLY A 117 10.90 2.95 -6.03
C GLY A 117 9.58 3.26 -6.74
N VAL A 118 9.05 4.47 -6.61
CA VAL A 118 7.84 4.92 -7.27
C VAL A 118 8.15 5.51 -8.64
N THR A 119 7.39 5.12 -9.65
CA THR A 119 7.46 5.70 -10.99
C THR A 119 6.08 6.20 -11.40
N TYR A 120 5.97 7.49 -11.65
CA TYR A 120 4.80 8.05 -12.33
C TYR A 120 4.80 7.58 -13.78
N ILE A 121 3.71 6.98 -14.25
CA ILE A 121 3.58 6.48 -15.62
C ILE A 121 2.90 7.54 -16.51
N GLY A 122 1.77 8.06 -16.07
CA GLY A 122 0.98 9.01 -16.83
C GLY A 122 -0.39 9.25 -16.25
N THR A 123 -1.24 9.97 -16.99
CA THR A 123 -2.60 10.33 -16.57
C THR A 123 -3.62 9.88 -17.60
N ILE A 124 -4.74 9.31 -17.15
CA ILE A 124 -5.95 9.13 -17.97
C ILE A 124 -6.84 10.36 -17.76
N HIS A 125 -6.76 11.31 -18.67
CA HIS A 125 -7.46 12.60 -18.54
C HIS A 125 -8.98 12.48 -18.45
N GLU A 126 -9.57 11.52 -19.14
CA GLU A 126 -11.02 11.26 -19.11
C GLU A 126 -11.55 10.97 -17.69
N LEU A 127 -10.72 10.33 -16.85
CA LEU A 127 -11.07 9.95 -15.48
C LEU A 127 -10.42 10.89 -14.45
N GLY A 128 -9.47 11.75 -14.85
CA GLY A 128 -8.65 12.51 -13.92
C GLY A 128 -7.75 11.63 -13.06
N LEU A 129 -7.31 10.47 -13.60
CA LEU A 129 -6.64 9.42 -12.86
C LEU A 129 -5.15 9.40 -13.18
N ASP A 130 -4.31 9.64 -12.17
CA ASP A 130 -2.86 9.52 -12.24
C ASP A 130 -2.41 8.11 -11.94
N ILE A 131 -1.52 7.57 -12.78
CA ILE A 131 -1.05 6.18 -12.69
C ILE A 131 0.38 6.14 -12.19
N TYR A 132 0.59 5.39 -11.13
CA TYR A 132 1.88 5.16 -10.50
C TYR A 132 2.22 3.68 -10.48
N LYS A 133 3.46 3.34 -10.84
CA LYS A 133 4.08 2.04 -10.58
C LYS A 133 4.80 2.11 -9.26
N TYR A 134 4.52 1.17 -8.38
CA TYR A 134 5.16 1.06 -7.09
C TYR A 134 5.99 -0.22 -7.02
N ASN A 135 7.30 -0.11 -6.84
CA ASN A 135 8.23 -1.24 -6.84
C ASN A 135 9.23 -1.09 -5.69
N GLU A 136 8.72 -1.00 -4.47
CA GLU A 136 9.51 -1.05 -3.26
C GLU A 136 9.37 -2.40 -2.57
N TRP A 137 10.45 -2.87 -1.93
CA TRP A 137 10.54 -4.20 -1.35
C TRP A 137 10.87 -4.09 0.13
N TYR A 138 10.44 -5.07 0.89
CA TYR A 138 10.79 -5.24 2.30
C TYR A 138 11.24 -6.66 2.57
N LEU A 139 12.10 -6.81 3.58
CA LEU A 139 12.52 -8.11 4.09
C LEU A 139 11.49 -8.59 5.11
N ASP A 140 10.84 -9.73 4.81
CA ASP A 140 9.94 -10.41 5.73
C ASP A 140 10.74 -11.41 6.58
N ASP A 141 11.22 -10.95 7.73
CA ASP A 141 12.00 -11.73 8.70
C ASP A 141 11.17 -12.17 9.93
N TRP A 142 9.90 -11.78 9.97
CA TRP A 142 9.01 -12.12 11.09
C TRP A 142 8.03 -13.27 10.79
N THR A 143 7.65 -13.49 9.54
CA THR A 143 6.78 -14.61 9.17
C THR A 143 7.52 -15.95 9.31
N ASN A 144 8.76 -16.01 8.83
CA ASN A 144 9.65 -17.15 8.99
C ASN A 144 11.08 -16.65 9.29
N PRO A 145 11.44 -16.49 10.58
CA PRO A 145 12.75 -15.97 10.98
C PRO A 145 13.94 -16.81 10.50
N ASP A 146 13.73 -18.10 10.28
CA ASP A 146 14.79 -19.02 9.83
C ASP A 146 15.06 -18.93 8.31
N ALA A 147 14.12 -18.36 7.55
CA ALA A 147 14.23 -18.18 6.12
C ALA A 147 13.58 -16.84 5.72
N PRO A 148 14.26 -15.70 5.93
CA PRO A 148 13.74 -14.39 5.54
C PRO A 148 13.60 -14.28 4.02
N GLU A 149 12.52 -13.64 3.56
CA GLU A 149 12.22 -13.46 2.14
C GLU A 149 12.01 -11.98 1.79
N ASP A 150 12.52 -11.54 0.64
CA ASP A 150 12.21 -10.22 0.10
C ASP A 150 10.83 -10.25 -0.56
N LYS A 151 9.92 -9.38 -0.10
CA LYS A 151 8.56 -9.24 -0.63
C LYS A 151 8.30 -7.83 -1.12
N PRO A 152 7.54 -7.67 -2.22
CA PRO A 152 7.13 -6.34 -2.66
C PRO A 152 6.08 -5.77 -1.69
N LEU A 153 6.16 -4.44 -1.41
CA LEU A 153 5.16 -3.73 -0.61
C LEU A 153 3.78 -3.75 -1.27
N VAL A 154 3.75 -3.58 -2.58
CA VAL A 154 2.54 -3.70 -3.42
C VAL A 154 2.64 -5.01 -4.20
N PRO A 155 1.63 -5.90 -4.13
CA PRO A 155 1.64 -7.13 -4.91
C PRO A 155 1.84 -6.86 -6.40
N ALA A 156 2.76 -7.59 -7.03
CA ALA A 156 3.18 -7.33 -8.42
C ALA A 156 2.04 -7.48 -9.44
N ASP A 157 1.08 -8.35 -9.12
CA ASP A 157 -0.09 -8.72 -9.93
C ASP A 157 -1.35 -7.88 -9.67
N SER A 158 -1.27 -6.90 -8.76
CA SER A 158 -2.43 -6.16 -8.29
C SER A 158 -2.31 -4.66 -8.56
N LEU A 159 -3.45 -4.00 -8.57
CA LEU A 159 -3.56 -2.54 -8.60
C LEU A 159 -4.60 -2.06 -7.59
N ALA A 160 -4.46 -0.81 -7.16
CA ALA A 160 -5.44 -0.13 -6.32
C ALA A 160 -5.83 1.21 -6.96
N LEU A 161 -7.14 1.49 -7.01
CA LEU A 161 -7.70 2.80 -7.32
C LEU A 161 -8.00 3.50 -6.00
N LEU A 162 -7.39 4.64 -5.77
CA LEU A 162 -7.45 5.40 -4.53
C LEU A 162 -8.02 6.79 -4.77
N SER A 163 -8.55 7.40 -3.72
CA SER A 163 -9.01 8.78 -3.72
C SER A 163 -8.25 9.60 -2.69
N THR A 164 -7.73 10.77 -3.07
CA THR A 164 -7.15 11.72 -2.12
C THR A 164 -8.21 12.37 -1.22
N ASN A 165 -9.48 12.26 -1.59
CA ASN A 165 -10.61 12.73 -0.78
C ASN A 165 -11.14 11.67 0.20
N ALA A 166 -10.58 10.45 0.18
CA ALA A 166 -10.94 9.41 1.14
C ALA A 166 -10.31 9.70 2.51
N ASP A 167 -11.01 9.33 3.56
CA ASP A 167 -10.59 9.59 4.94
C ASP A 167 -9.85 8.38 5.51
N TYR A 168 -8.56 8.56 5.77
CA TYR A 168 -7.67 7.58 6.40
C TYR A 168 -7.01 8.22 7.61
N SER A 169 -6.90 7.46 8.70
CA SER A 169 -6.21 7.91 9.90
C SER A 169 -5.10 6.96 10.31
N MET A 170 -3.99 7.52 10.77
CA MET A 170 -2.94 6.78 11.43
C MET A 170 -3.04 7.00 12.94
N TYR A 171 -3.45 5.98 13.66
CA TYR A 171 -3.52 5.99 15.12
C TYR A 171 -2.23 5.47 15.72
N TYR A 172 -1.86 5.99 16.89
CA TYR A 172 -0.69 5.55 17.64
C TYR A 172 -1.12 5.13 19.03
N GLY A 173 -0.93 3.86 19.34
CA GLY A 173 -1.23 3.28 20.65
C GLY A 173 -0.24 3.74 21.72
N ALA A 174 -0.68 3.71 22.97
CA ALA A 174 0.17 3.96 24.12
C ALA A 174 1.18 2.81 24.35
N ILE A 175 2.41 3.14 24.73
CA ILE A 175 3.50 2.22 24.96
C ILE A 175 3.90 2.28 26.43
N THR A 176 3.94 1.11 27.08
CA THR A 176 4.37 1.01 28.46
C THR A 176 5.87 0.74 28.53
N LEU A 177 6.58 1.57 29.25
CA LEU A 177 8.02 1.50 29.48
C LEU A 177 8.32 1.24 30.95
N ILE A 178 9.49 0.66 31.22
CA ILE A 178 10.03 0.52 32.56
C ILE A 178 11.05 1.64 32.77
N LYS A 179 10.80 2.52 33.74
CA LYS A 179 11.65 3.66 34.01
C LYS A 179 12.76 3.30 35.01
N GLU A 180 13.99 3.42 34.59
CA GLU A 180 15.14 3.32 35.53
C GLU A 180 15.32 4.65 36.32
N PRO A 181 15.75 4.62 37.62
CA PRO A 181 16.21 3.45 38.37
C PRO A 181 15.11 2.74 39.16
N ASP A 182 13.90 3.29 39.20
CA ASP A 182 12.85 2.88 40.15
C ASP A 182 12.07 1.62 39.73
N GLY A 183 12.24 1.17 38.46
CA GLY A 183 11.52 0.01 37.92
C GLY A 183 10.02 0.21 37.74
N ASN A 184 9.55 1.46 37.81
CA ASN A 184 8.13 1.77 37.68
C ASN A 184 7.68 1.71 36.22
N PHE A 185 6.47 1.21 35.99
CA PHE A 185 5.83 1.22 34.68
C PHE A 185 5.27 2.62 34.39
N VAL A 186 5.61 3.16 33.23
CA VAL A 186 5.10 4.44 32.74
C VAL A 186 4.56 4.24 31.34
N THR A 187 3.31 4.62 31.13
CA THR A 187 2.66 4.57 29.82
C THR A 187 2.81 5.93 29.13
N VAL A 188 3.34 5.93 27.92
CA VAL A 188 3.62 7.12 27.11
C VAL A 188 2.87 7.00 25.79
N GLU A 189 2.19 8.08 25.41
CA GLU A 189 1.52 8.21 24.11
C GLU A 189 2.40 9.01 23.15
N GLY A 190 2.52 8.55 21.91
CA GLY A 190 3.25 9.28 20.90
C GLY A 190 3.64 8.46 19.69
N LYS A 191 3.89 9.15 18.57
CA LYS A 191 4.36 8.51 17.34
C LYS A 191 5.69 7.79 17.52
N TYR A 192 6.60 8.39 18.28
CA TYR A 192 7.92 7.85 18.59
C TYR A 192 8.17 7.94 20.08
N VAL A 193 8.34 6.81 20.71
CA VAL A 193 8.62 6.73 22.16
C VAL A 193 10.07 6.24 22.35
N PRO A 194 11.00 7.14 22.68
CA PRO A 194 12.39 6.76 22.94
C PRO A 194 12.53 6.17 24.34
N ASP A 195 13.29 5.10 24.44
CA ASP A 195 13.69 4.48 25.70
C ASP A 195 15.18 4.24 25.74
N THR A 196 15.80 4.42 26.91
CA THR A 196 17.24 4.22 27.11
C THR A 196 17.51 3.54 28.43
N TRP A 197 18.32 2.49 28.39
CA TRP A 197 18.78 1.80 29.59
C TRP A 197 20.27 1.49 29.51
N THR A 198 20.87 1.19 30.64
CA THR A 198 22.30 0.90 30.77
C THR A 198 22.54 -0.50 31.35
N LYS A 199 23.56 -1.20 30.82
CA LYS A 199 24.06 -2.45 31.36
C LYS A 199 25.46 -2.22 31.93
N ARG A 200 25.71 -2.70 33.16
CA ARG A 200 27.00 -2.45 33.87
C ARG A 200 28.13 -3.37 33.36
N LYS A 201 27.84 -4.61 33.01
CA LYS A 201 28.86 -5.58 32.56
C LYS A 201 28.39 -6.38 31.34
N PRO A 202 29.03 -6.21 30.18
CA PRO A 202 29.96 -5.14 29.82
C PRO A 202 29.24 -3.79 29.82
N ALA A 203 29.95 -2.70 30.06
CA ALA A 203 29.36 -1.35 30.08
C ALA A 203 28.82 -0.97 28.73
N ARG A 204 27.50 -0.88 28.63
CA ARG A 204 26.76 -0.56 27.37
C ARG A 204 25.57 0.32 27.68
N ARG A 205 25.27 1.21 26.75
CA ARG A 205 24.02 1.98 26.73
C ARG A 205 23.20 1.53 25.56
N PHE A 206 21.95 1.27 25.79
CA PHE A 206 20.97 0.87 24.77
C PHE A 206 20.04 2.05 24.50
N LEU A 207 19.69 2.23 23.24
CA LEU A 207 18.66 3.14 22.77
C LEU A 207 17.64 2.34 22.01
N ASN A 208 16.40 2.39 22.46
CA ASN A 208 15.25 1.85 21.76
C ASN A 208 14.34 2.98 21.28
N LEU A 209 13.66 2.77 20.17
CA LEU A 209 12.64 3.67 19.66
C LEU A 209 11.43 2.81 19.31
N SER A 210 10.35 2.97 20.04
CA SER A 210 9.12 2.20 19.87
C SER A 210 8.03 3.05 19.23
N SER A 211 7.16 2.41 18.47
CA SER A 211 5.94 2.99 17.90
C SER A 211 4.87 1.91 17.85
N ALA A 212 3.62 2.28 18.05
CA ALA A 212 2.47 1.38 17.94
C ALA A 212 1.44 1.95 16.94
N PRO A 213 1.81 2.03 15.62
CA PRO A 213 0.95 2.58 14.59
C PRO A 213 -0.17 1.62 14.22
N LEU A 214 -1.33 2.18 13.83
CA LEU A 214 -2.43 1.47 13.20
C LEU A 214 -3.04 2.33 12.10
N CYS A 215 -2.99 1.86 10.86
CA CYS A 215 -3.61 2.50 9.71
C CYS A 215 -5.07 2.07 9.63
N VAL A 216 -5.99 3.03 9.74
CA VAL A 216 -7.44 2.77 9.76
C VAL A 216 -8.13 3.55 8.65
N PRO A 217 -8.78 2.87 7.70
CA PRO A 217 -9.70 3.50 6.77
C PRO A 217 -11.02 3.81 7.47
N HIS A 218 -11.57 5.01 7.29
CA HIS A 218 -12.88 5.37 7.83
C HIS A 218 -14.03 4.95 6.91
N ASP A 219 -13.74 4.83 5.62
CA ASP A 219 -14.70 4.36 4.61
C ASP A 219 -14.05 3.31 3.73
N VAL A 220 -14.50 2.06 3.88
CA VAL A 220 -13.98 0.90 3.12
C VAL A 220 -14.49 0.85 1.68
N ASP A 221 -15.49 1.65 1.31
CA ASP A 221 -15.99 1.73 -0.06
C ASP A 221 -15.29 2.81 -0.90
N SER A 222 -14.36 3.57 -0.30
CA SER A 222 -13.67 4.70 -0.93
C SER A 222 -12.53 4.31 -1.86
N TRP A 223 -12.20 3.01 -1.98
CA TRP A 223 -11.16 2.52 -2.90
C TRP A 223 -11.55 1.18 -3.52
N PHE A 224 -10.79 0.76 -4.53
CA PHE A 224 -10.99 -0.52 -5.22
C PHE A 224 -9.66 -1.22 -5.46
N VAL A 225 -9.63 -2.53 -5.31
CA VAL A 225 -8.44 -3.36 -5.60
C VAL A 225 -8.76 -4.38 -6.68
N ALA A 226 -7.88 -4.52 -7.66
CA ALA A 226 -8.02 -5.51 -8.70
C ALA A 226 -6.74 -6.30 -8.95
N THR A 227 -6.92 -7.58 -9.35
CA THR A 227 -5.85 -8.46 -9.81
C THR A 227 -6.14 -8.83 -11.27
N PRO A 228 -5.63 -8.05 -12.25
CA PRO A 228 -5.99 -8.20 -13.67
C PRO A 228 -5.10 -9.15 -14.47
N ILE A 229 -4.05 -9.76 -13.86
CA ILE A 229 -3.09 -10.64 -14.54
C ILE A 229 -3.03 -12.03 -13.95
#